data_4eb3a2e8464e2bdd55fccedf90b7a48d
#
_entry.id   4eb3a2e8464e2bdd55fccedf90b7a48d
#
_cell.length_a   1.000
_cell.length_b   1.000
_cell.length_c   1.000
_cell.angle_alpha   90.00
_cell.angle_beta   90.00
_cell.angle_gamma   90.00
#
_symmetry.space_group_name_H-M   'P 1'
#
loop_
_entity.id
_entity.type
_entity.pdbx_description
1 polymer ?
#
loop_
_entity_poly.entity_id
_entity_poly.type
_entity_poly.pdbx_seq_one_letter_code
_entity_poly.pdbx_strand_id
1 'polypeptide(L)'
;MITVNQRSYRVPAHPTVVVCVDGCEPDYIAQAVAHGQMPWLKQVLNEGTALVADCVIPSFTNPNNLSIVTGAPPSVHGICGNYLFDAQTHTEVMMNDPKWLRAPSLLAALADAGRTVAVVTAKDKLRKLLGHGMKGICLSAEKADQATHAENGVAGVLDLVGMALPSVYSAELSEFVFAAGVKLMSRPIGQHGRPDVMYLSTTDYVQHKHAPGTEGADAFYRMMDGYLGQLDAMGCVIALTADHGMNAKTRMDAQPDVIYLQDVLDGWLGVATARVILPITDPYVVHHGALGSFATVYLPADLDRAALVQRLAALLGIEAVLTRAAAAERFELPADRIGDIVVVSERSTVIGTAAARHDLTALDAPLRSHGGVSEQRVPLILNRRINGLDPQRRWRNFDAFDLALNHAQ
;
A
#
# COMPACT_ATOMS: atom_id res chain seq x y z
N MET A 1 -3.73 -27.66 -1.22
CA MET A 1 -4.36 -26.49 -1.90
C MET A 1 -5.26 -25.81 -0.91
N ILE A 2 -5.17 -24.48 -0.81
CA ILE A 2 -6.02 -23.63 0.04
C ILE A 2 -6.75 -22.70 -0.91
N THR A 3 -8.07 -22.57 -0.78
CA THR A 3 -8.87 -21.70 -1.62
C THR A 3 -9.37 -20.51 -0.82
N VAL A 4 -9.05 -19.30 -1.25
CA VAL A 4 -9.46 -18.03 -0.63
C VAL A 4 -9.93 -17.07 -1.73
N ASN A 5 -11.09 -16.46 -1.55
CA ASN A 5 -11.64 -15.46 -2.48
C ASN A 5 -11.60 -15.92 -3.96
N GLN A 6 -12.00 -17.18 -4.19
CA GLN A 6 -12.03 -17.85 -5.51
C GLN A 6 -10.65 -18.11 -6.15
N ARG A 7 -9.56 -17.91 -5.42
CA ARG A 7 -8.19 -18.26 -5.84
C ARG A 7 -7.68 -19.44 -5.06
N SER A 8 -6.95 -20.34 -5.71
CA SER A 8 -6.34 -21.53 -5.10
C SER A 8 -4.83 -21.36 -4.99
N TYR A 9 -4.29 -21.67 -3.82
CA TYR A 9 -2.89 -21.52 -3.50
C TYR A 9 -2.31 -22.86 -3.04
N ARG A 10 -1.10 -23.18 -3.48
CA ARG A 10 -0.35 -24.31 -2.95
C ARG A 10 0.13 -23.99 -1.54
N VAL A 11 0.28 -25.03 -0.74
CA VAL A 11 1.02 -24.93 0.51
C VAL A 11 2.51 -24.72 0.16
N PRO A 12 3.20 -23.78 0.80
CA PRO A 12 4.59 -23.50 0.48
C PRO A 12 5.48 -24.71 0.71
N ALA A 13 6.33 -25.04 -0.25
CA ALA A 13 7.38 -26.07 -0.14
C ALA A 13 8.68 -25.47 0.43
N HIS A 14 8.90 -24.19 0.22
CA HIS A 14 10.00 -23.41 0.74
C HIS A 14 9.47 -22.23 1.57
N PRO A 15 10.22 -21.73 2.57
CA PRO A 15 9.86 -20.49 3.24
C PRO A 15 9.61 -19.37 2.23
N THR A 16 8.46 -18.75 2.27
CA THR A 16 8.03 -17.76 1.28
C THR A 16 7.84 -16.41 1.94
N VAL A 17 8.48 -15.38 1.39
CA VAL A 17 8.41 -13.99 1.88
C VAL A 17 7.81 -13.12 0.78
N VAL A 18 6.66 -12.51 1.05
CA VAL A 18 6.10 -11.46 0.20
C VAL A 18 6.39 -10.11 0.84
N VAL A 19 6.99 -9.22 0.08
CA VAL A 19 7.41 -7.89 0.51
C VAL A 19 6.61 -6.84 -0.24
N CYS A 20 5.95 -5.98 0.51
CA CYS A 20 5.31 -4.77 0.00
C CYS A 20 6.16 -3.57 0.40
N VAL A 21 6.82 -2.95 -0.57
CA VAL A 21 7.63 -1.75 -0.39
C VAL A 21 6.75 -0.54 -0.67
N ASP A 22 6.27 0.10 0.38
CA ASP A 22 5.34 1.22 0.32
C ASP A 22 5.89 2.38 -0.56
N GLY A 23 5.08 2.82 -1.52
CA GLY A 23 5.43 3.92 -2.41
C GLY A 23 6.51 3.62 -3.47
N CYS A 24 6.87 2.34 -3.66
CA CYS A 24 7.93 1.95 -4.60
C CYS A 24 7.42 1.90 -6.04
N GLU A 25 7.61 2.97 -6.80
CA GLU A 25 7.48 2.88 -8.26
C GLU A 25 8.72 2.25 -8.90
N PRO A 26 8.61 1.70 -10.14
CA PRO A 26 9.73 1.01 -10.80
C PRO A 26 11.00 1.85 -10.94
N ASP A 27 10.89 3.17 -11.07
CA ASP A 27 12.03 4.07 -11.25
C ASP A 27 12.96 4.11 -10.03
N TYR A 28 12.45 3.91 -8.81
CA TYR A 28 13.31 3.80 -7.61
C TYR A 28 14.29 2.63 -7.76
N ILE A 29 13.78 1.48 -8.16
CA ILE A 29 14.62 0.28 -8.37
C ILE A 29 15.58 0.50 -9.54
N ALA A 30 15.09 1.03 -10.65
CA ALA A 30 15.90 1.25 -11.84
C ALA A 30 17.10 2.18 -11.57
N GLN A 31 16.87 3.30 -10.86
CA GLN A 31 17.92 4.25 -10.51
C GLN A 31 18.90 3.65 -9.49
N ALA A 32 18.41 3.04 -8.41
CA ALA A 32 19.27 2.44 -7.39
C ALA A 32 20.14 1.30 -7.94
N VAL A 33 19.60 0.48 -8.85
CA VAL A 33 20.39 -0.55 -9.57
C VAL A 33 21.43 0.09 -10.51
N ALA A 34 21.06 1.14 -11.24
CA ALA A 34 21.99 1.87 -12.13
C ALA A 34 23.14 2.51 -11.34
N HIS A 35 22.87 3.01 -10.15
CA HIS A 35 23.88 3.57 -9.22
C HIS A 35 24.68 2.49 -8.47
N GLY A 36 24.41 1.19 -8.73
CA GLY A 36 25.11 0.08 -8.07
C GLY A 36 24.75 -0.16 -6.61
N GLN A 37 23.63 0.40 -6.15
CA GLN A 37 23.21 0.31 -4.75
C GLN A 37 22.49 -1.00 -4.41
N MET A 38 22.03 -1.76 -5.42
CA MET A 38 21.24 -2.98 -5.26
C MET A 38 21.89 -4.19 -5.98
N PRO A 39 23.05 -4.67 -5.53
CA PRO A 39 23.75 -5.77 -6.20
C PRO A 39 22.97 -7.10 -6.20
N TRP A 40 22.27 -7.44 -5.09
CA TRP A 40 21.43 -8.63 -5.03
C TRP A 40 20.24 -8.52 -5.99
N LEU A 41 19.52 -7.42 -5.98
CA LEU A 41 18.36 -7.24 -6.86
C LEU A 41 18.78 -7.17 -8.33
N LYS A 42 19.95 -6.58 -8.64
CA LYS A 42 20.52 -6.62 -10.01
C LYS A 42 20.70 -8.05 -10.50
N GLN A 43 21.19 -8.96 -9.67
CA GLN A 43 21.27 -10.38 -10.00
C GLN A 43 19.87 -10.99 -10.20
N VAL A 44 18.92 -10.72 -9.29
CA VAL A 44 17.54 -11.20 -9.40
C VAL A 44 16.85 -10.73 -10.67
N LEU A 45 17.07 -9.49 -11.10
CA LEU A 45 16.51 -8.96 -12.37
C LEU A 45 17.00 -9.74 -13.60
N ASN A 46 18.20 -10.30 -13.53
CA ASN A 46 18.78 -11.09 -14.62
C ASN A 46 18.38 -12.58 -14.56
N GLU A 47 18.32 -13.17 -13.37
CA GLU A 47 18.20 -14.62 -13.16
C GLU A 47 16.80 -15.04 -12.72
N GLY A 48 16.07 -14.17 -12.05
CA GLY A 48 14.72 -14.39 -11.53
C GLY A 48 13.62 -14.01 -12.52
N THR A 49 12.51 -13.54 -11.97
CA THR A 49 11.34 -13.05 -12.73
C THR A 49 11.10 -11.60 -12.40
N ALA A 50 11.10 -10.74 -13.41
CA ALA A 50 10.84 -9.31 -13.27
C ALA A 50 9.64 -8.91 -14.13
N LEU A 51 8.60 -8.43 -13.47
CA LEU A 51 7.35 -7.95 -14.08
C LEU A 51 7.04 -6.55 -13.56
N VAL A 52 6.16 -5.87 -14.28
CA VAL A 52 5.47 -4.66 -13.80
C VAL A 52 4.01 -5.03 -13.61
N ALA A 53 3.47 -4.68 -12.46
CA ALA A 53 2.07 -4.93 -12.12
C ALA A 53 1.30 -3.62 -11.93
N ASP A 54 -0.02 -3.71 -12.00
CA ASP A 54 -0.91 -2.63 -11.60
C ASP A 54 -1.38 -2.86 -10.16
N CYS A 55 -1.24 -1.89 -9.30
CA CYS A 55 -1.91 -1.86 -8.01
C CYS A 55 -3.41 -1.53 -8.19
N VAL A 56 -4.22 -1.67 -7.12
CA VAL A 56 -5.63 -1.24 -7.16
C VAL A 56 -5.74 0.28 -7.03
N ILE A 57 -6.85 0.84 -7.55
CA ILE A 57 -7.20 2.25 -7.39
C ILE A 57 -8.32 2.36 -6.34
N PRO A 58 -8.21 3.35 -5.41
CA PRO A 58 -7.12 4.32 -5.25
C PRO A 58 -5.80 3.66 -4.86
N SER A 59 -4.72 4.18 -5.43
CA SER A 59 -3.36 3.71 -5.16
C SER A 59 -2.91 4.21 -3.78
N PHE A 60 -3.51 3.63 -2.73
CA PHE A 60 -3.29 3.90 -1.30
C PHE A 60 -2.90 2.64 -0.55
N THR A 61 -2.27 2.81 0.60
CA THR A 61 -1.67 1.75 1.40
C THR A 61 -2.68 0.68 1.82
N ASN A 62 -3.78 1.04 2.50
CA ASN A 62 -4.72 0.05 3.03
C ASN A 62 -5.39 -0.79 1.92
N PRO A 63 -6.02 -0.21 0.87
CA PRO A 63 -6.65 -1.00 -0.19
C PRO A 63 -5.69 -1.99 -0.83
N ASN A 64 -4.45 -1.56 -1.08
CA ASN A 64 -3.48 -2.37 -1.78
C ASN A 64 -2.86 -3.47 -0.92
N ASN A 65 -2.48 -3.18 0.33
CA ASN A 65 -2.01 -4.21 1.24
C ASN A 65 -3.09 -5.29 1.46
N LEU A 66 -4.37 -4.89 1.62
CA LEU A 66 -5.46 -5.84 1.75
C LEU A 66 -5.70 -6.62 0.44
N SER A 67 -5.58 -5.99 -0.72
CA SER A 67 -5.65 -6.70 -2.00
C SER A 67 -4.54 -7.76 -2.12
N ILE A 68 -3.30 -7.43 -1.75
CA ILE A 68 -2.17 -8.37 -1.78
C ILE A 68 -2.46 -9.61 -0.89
N VAL A 69 -2.89 -9.41 0.35
CA VAL A 69 -3.09 -10.53 1.28
C VAL A 69 -4.42 -11.26 1.12
N THR A 70 -5.39 -10.69 0.40
CA THR A 70 -6.65 -11.38 0.07
C THR A 70 -6.65 -11.99 -1.33
N GLY A 71 -5.70 -11.59 -2.18
CA GLY A 71 -5.66 -11.96 -3.60
C GLY A 71 -6.85 -11.41 -4.40
N ALA A 72 -7.49 -10.31 -3.94
CA ALA A 72 -8.75 -9.81 -4.48
C ALA A 72 -8.80 -8.28 -4.47
N PRO A 73 -9.64 -7.65 -5.33
CA PRO A 73 -9.78 -6.20 -5.37
C PRO A 73 -10.66 -5.65 -4.23
N PRO A 74 -10.69 -4.32 -4.03
CA PRO A 74 -11.50 -3.63 -3.01
C PRO A 74 -12.99 -3.98 -3.02
N SER A 75 -13.57 -4.25 -4.19
CA SER A 75 -14.98 -4.70 -4.31
C SER A 75 -15.27 -6.00 -3.55
N VAL A 76 -14.26 -6.85 -3.36
CA VAL A 76 -14.35 -8.11 -2.62
C VAL A 76 -14.03 -7.93 -1.15
N HIS A 77 -12.87 -7.34 -0.82
CA HIS A 77 -12.45 -7.22 0.58
C HIS A 77 -13.00 -6.00 1.31
N GLY A 78 -13.59 -5.04 0.60
CA GLY A 78 -14.34 -3.92 1.16
C GLY A 78 -13.52 -2.71 1.59
N ILE A 79 -12.19 -2.75 1.62
CA ILE A 79 -11.33 -1.63 2.00
C ILE A 79 -10.98 -0.83 0.74
N CYS A 80 -11.52 0.38 0.62
CA CYS A 80 -11.36 1.24 -0.55
C CYS A 80 -10.58 2.54 -0.26
N GLY A 81 -9.96 2.66 0.90
CA GLY A 81 -9.18 3.82 1.33
C GLY A 81 -8.77 3.70 2.79
N ASN A 82 -8.14 4.74 3.31
CA ASN A 82 -7.87 4.88 4.75
C ASN A 82 -9.07 5.53 5.47
N TYR A 83 -9.94 6.22 4.71
CA TYR A 83 -11.00 7.08 5.23
C TYR A 83 -12.23 7.06 4.32
N LEU A 84 -13.44 7.08 4.88
CA LEU A 84 -14.69 7.11 4.14
C LEU A 84 -15.75 7.93 4.87
N PHE A 85 -16.81 8.32 4.16
CA PHE A 85 -18.06 8.76 4.74
C PHE A 85 -19.03 7.57 4.84
N ASP A 86 -19.40 7.22 6.06
CA ASP A 86 -20.42 6.21 6.32
C ASP A 86 -21.81 6.83 6.17
N ALA A 87 -22.47 6.50 5.08
CA ALA A 87 -23.79 7.04 4.76
C ALA A 87 -24.90 6.55 5.73
N GLN A 88 -24.68 5.46 6.46
CA GLN A 88 -25.66 4.96 7.44
C GLN A 88 -25.65 5.77 8.74
N THR A 89 -24.46 6.11 9.22
CA THR A 89 -24.28 6.88 10.46
C THR A 89 -24.13 8.39 10.21
N HIS A 90 -24.01 8.80 8.94
CA HIS A 90 -23.68 10.17 8.52
C HIS A 90 -22.39 10.70 9.14
N THR A 91 -21.41 9.83 9.39
CA THR A 91 -20.13 10.18 10.01
C THR A 91 -18.96 9.84 9.08
N GLU A 92 -17.88 10.59 9.24
CA GLU A 92 -16.61 10.31 8.58
C GLU A 92 -15.78 9.40 9.50
N VAL A 93 -15.29 8.28 8.94
CA VAL A 93 -14.63 7.24 9.72
C VAL A 93 -13.35 6.73 9.04
N MET A 94 -12.42 6.28 9.87
CA MET A 94 -11.21 5.61 9.40
C MET A 94 -11.49 4.13 9.10
N MET A 95 -10.96 3.64 7.97
CA MET A 95 -11.07 2.24 7.55
C MET A 95 -9.92 1.38 8.12
N ASN A 96 -9.60 1.53 9.39
CA ASN A 96 -8.54 0.79 10.08
C ASN A 96 -9.07 -0.25 11.11
N ASP A 97 -10.38 -0.38 11.23
CA ASP A 97 -11.05 -1.38 12.07
C ASP A 97 -11.36 -2.62 11.21
N PRO A 98 -10.99 -3.83 11.65
CA PRO A 98 -11.31 -5.09 10.96
C PRO A 98 -12.80 -5.31 10.65
N LYS A 99 -13.73 -4.66 11.35
CA LYS A 99 -15.17 -4.72 11.02
C LYS A 99 -15.51 -4.28 9.59
N TRP A 100 -14.63 -3.51 8.96
CA TRP A 100 -14.78 -3.07 7.58
C TRP A 100 -14.39 -4.14 6.55
N LEU A 101 -13.66 -5.19 6.96
CA LEU A 101 -13.28 -6.30 6.08
C LEU A 101 -14.49 -7.16 5.72
N ARG A 102 -14.57 -7.54 4.44
CA ARG A 102 -15.64 -8.40 3.89
C ARG A 102 -15.12 -9.75 3.40
N ALA A 103 -13.80 -9.94 3.40
CA ALA A 103 -13.18 -11.15 2.88
C ALA A 103 -12.03 -11.61 3.80
N PRO A 104 -11.81 -12.92 3.93
CA PRO A 104 -10.69 -13.47 4.68
C PRO A 104 -9.37 -13.22 3.95
N SER A 105 -8.27 -13.13 4.71
CA SER A 105 -6.93 -13.09 4.13
C SER A 105 -6.39 -14.50 3.86
N LEU A 106 -5.49 -14.60 2.88
CA LEU A 106 -4.72 -15.82 2.64
C LEU A 106 -3.84 -16.18 3.86
N LEU A 107 -3.36 -15.17 4.57
CA LEU A 107 -2.52 -15.36 5.77
C LEU A 107 -3.30 -16.10 6.87
N ALA A 108 -4.54 -15.69 7.13
CA ALA A 108 -5.42 -16.37 8.07
C ALA A 108 -5.72 -17.82 7.63
N ALA A 109 -6.02 -18.01 6.34
CA ALA A 109 -6.33 -19.35 5.81
C ALA A 109 -5.11 -20.30 5.84
N LEU A 110 -3.91 -19.78 5.61
CA LEU A 110 -2.66 -20.57 5.75
C LEU A 110 -2.43 -20.95 7.21
N ALA A 111 -2.63 -20.03 8.15
CA ALA A 111 -2.50 -20.32 9.57
C ALA A 111 -3.52 -21.37 10.05
N ASP A 112 -4.76 -21.31 9.59
CA ASP A 112 -5.81 -22.31 9.88
C ASP A 112 -5.49 -23.68 9.24
N ALA A 113 -4.74 -23.70 8.14
CA ALA A 113 -4.22 -24.92 7.55
C ALA A 113 -2.93 -25.44 8.24
N GLY A 114 -2.57 -24.90 9.41
CA GLY A 114 -1.45 -25.33 10.21
C GLY A 114 -0.07 -24.84 9.72
N ARG A 115 -0.03 -23.78 8.89
CA ARG A 115 1.23 -23.17 8.49
C ARG A 115 1.65 -22.09 9.50
N THR A 116 2.95 -21.99 9.73
CA THR A 116 3.52 -20.91 10.55
C THR A 116 3.56 -19.63 9.73
N VAL A 117 2.78 -18.64 10.14
CA VAL A 117 2.64 -17.36 9.44
C VAL A 117 3.19 -16.22 10.30
N ALA A 118 3.95 -15.31 9.69
CA ALA A 118 4.42 -14.09 10.31
C ALA A 118 4.08 -12.87 9.44
N VAL A 119 3.65 -11.80 10.11
CA VAL A 119 3.41 -10.49 9.51
C VAL A 119 4.21 -9.45 10.28
N VAL A 120 5.00 -8.65 9.57
CA VAL A 120 5.67 -7.48 10.13
C VAL A 120 5.31 -6.27 9.29
N THR A 121 4.73 -5.27 9.90
CA THR A 121 4.38 -4.01 9.25
C THR A 121 5.06 -2.83 9.93
N ALA A 122 5.24 -1.74 9.20
CA ALA A 122 5.75 -0.51 9.80
C ALA A 122 4.74 0.06 10.81
N LYS A 123 3.47 0.21 10.44
CA LYS A 123 2.45 0.91 11.24
C LYS A 123 1.41 -0.02 11.86
N ASP A 124 1.01 0.26 13.11
CA ASP A 124 0.12 -0.60 13.89
C ASP A 124 -1.33 -0.66 13.36
N LYS A 125 -1.79 0.40 12.72
CA LYS A 125 -3.13 0.42 12.11
C LYS A 125 -3.30 -0.65 11.03
N LEU A 126 -2.31 -0.76 10.15
CA LEU A 126 -2.30 -1.77 9.11
C LEU A 126 -2.15 -3.18 9.70
N ARG A 127 -1.33 -3.35 10.77
CA ARG A 127 -1.19 -4.62 11.49
C ARG A 127 -2.53 -5.21 11.90
N LYS A 128 -3.43 -4.38 12.43
CA LYS A 128 -4.76 -4.85 12.89
C LYS A 128 -5.61 -5.41 11.75
N LEU A 129 -5.57 -4.78 10.60
CA LEU A 129 -6.27 -5.26 9.40
C LEU A 129 -5.66 -6.56 8.87
N LEU A 130 -4.32 -6.62 8.74
CA LEU A 130 -3.61 -7.78 8.21
C LEU A 130 -3.69 -9.00 9.16
N GLY A 131 -3.66 -8.75 10.47
CA GLY A 131 -3.74 -9.79 11.50
C GLY A 131 -5.14 -10.32 11.78
N HIS A 132 -6.18 -9.77 11.14
CA HIS A 132 -7.56 -10.18 11.41
C HIS A 132 -7.80 -11.65 11.07
N GLY A 133 -8.25 -12.42 12.06
CA GLY A 133 -8.47 -13.87 11.94
C GLY A 133 -7.21 -14.72 11.85
N MET A 134 -6.02 -14.14 11.87
CA MET A 134 -4.75 -14.86 11.74
C MET A 134 -4.28 -15.41 13.10
N LYS A 135 -3.72 -16.62 13.07
CA LYS A 135 -2.95 -17.22 14.17
C LYS A 135 -1.47 -17.19 13.75
N GLY A 136 -0.57 -16.81 14.66
CA GLY A 136 0.86 -16.72 14.38
C GLY A 136 1.45 -15.41 14.87
N ILE A 137 2.52 -14.94 14.23
CA ILE A 137 3.21 -13.71 14.60
C ILE A 137 2.64 -12.56 13.76
N CYS A 138 2.15 -11.51 14.43
CA CYS A 138 1.69 -10.29 13.76
C CYS A 138 2.09 -9.07 14.59
N LEU A 139 3.10 -8.33 14.14
CA LEU A 139 3.66 -7.19 14.87
C LEU A 139 3.85 -5.96 13.98
N SER A 140 3.95 -4.79 14.61
CA SER A 140 4.34 -3.54 13.96
C SER A 140 5.64 -3.00 14.54
N ALA A 141 6.46 -2.37 13.68
CA ALA A 141 7.66 -1.65 14.12
C ALA A 141 7.31 -0.47 15.04
N GLU A 142 6.22 0.24 14.72
CA GLU A 142 5.71 1.38 15.49
C GLU A 142 5.48 1.07 16.98
N LYS A 143 5.03 -0.15 17.29
CA LYS A 143 4.71 -0.59 18.66
C LYS A 143 5.45 -1.86 19.05
N ALA A 144 6.67 -2.00 18.58
CA ALA A 144 7.49 -3.18 18.85
C ALA A 144 7.82 -3.37 20.33
N ASP A 145 7.89 -2.28 21.10
CA ASP A 145 8.07 -2.26 22.57
C ASP A 145 6.86 -2.78 23.34
N GLN A 146 5.66 -2.74 22.75
CA GLN A 146 4.39 -3.13 23.35
C GLN A 146 3.96 -4.54 22.94
N ALA A 147 4.73 -5.23 22.10
CA ALA A 147 4.37 -6.54 21.59
C ALA A 147 4.30 -7.60 22.71
N THR A 148 3.22 -8.38 22.71
CA THR A 148 2.97 -9.45 23.68
C THR A 148 2.71 -10.79 22.97
N HIS A 149 2.98 -11.89 23.67
CA HIS A 149 2.65 -13.22 23.14
C HIS A 149 1.15 -13.38 22.85
N ALA A 150 0.30 -12.79 23.69
CA ALA A 150 -1.15 -12.92 23.55
C ALA A 150 -1.70 -12.20 22.32
N GLU A 151 -1.21 -10.99 22.02
CA GLU A 151 -1.71 -10.18 20.92
C GLU A 151 -0.91 -10.37 19.64
N ASN A 152 0.41 -10.53 19.74
CA ASN A 152 1.33 -10.48 18.61
C ASN A 152 1.99 -11.82 18.29
N GLY A 153 1.79 -12.86 19.13
CA GLY A 153 2.47 -14.15 19.01
C GLY A 153 3.94 -14.11 19.43
N VAL A 154 4.48 -12.95 19.80
CA VAL A 154 5.87 -12.74 20.19
C VAL A 154 5.96 -11.58 21.18
N ALA A 155 6.94 -11.62 22.08
CA ALA A 155 7.25 -10.55 23.02
C ALA A 155 8.77 -10.26 22.99
N GLY A 156 9.19 -9.15 23.63
CA GLY A 156 10.61 -8.75 23.68
C GLY A 156 11.20 -8.46 22.31
N VAL A 157 10.42 -7.81 21.44
CA VAL A 157 10.74 -7.65 20.02
C VAL A 157 11.97 -6.76 19.80
N LEU A 158 12.16 -5.73 20.63
CA LEU A 158 13.34 -4.87 20.53
C LEU A 158 14.64 -5.66 20.75
N ASP A 159 14.68 -6.52 21.79
CA ASP A 159 15.83 -7.39 22.07
C ASP A 159 15.99 -8.46 20.98
N LEU A 160 14.90 -9.02 20.48
CA LEU A 160 14.91 -9.99 19.39
C LEU A 160 15.55 -9.42 18.13
N VAL A 161 15.16 -8.21 17.74
CA VAL A 161 15.65 -7.52 16.55
C VAL A 161 17.05 -6.94 16.79
N GLY A 162 17.32 -6.48 17.99
CA GLY A 162 18.58 -5.82 18.38
C GLY A 162 18.62 -4.36 17.91
N MET A 163 17.46 -3.72 17.79
CA MET A 163 17.31 -2.31 17.44
C MET A 163 16.49 -1.57 18.50
N ALA A 164 16.77 -0.29 18.69
CA ALA A 164 15.91 0.60 19.48
C ALA A 164 14.54 0.79 18.78
N LEU A 165 13.52 1.23 19.54
CA LEU A 165 12.24 1.59 18.96
C LEU A 165 12.41 2.73 17.96
N PRO A 166 12.08 2.54 16.68
CA PRO A 166 12.25 3.57 15.68
C PRO A 166 11.21 4.68 15.80
N SER A 167 11.55 5.88 15.36
CA SER A 167 10.58 6.96 15.22
C SER A 167 9.59 6.63 14.09
N VAL A 168 8.32 7.02 14.28
CA VAL A 168 7.26 6.82 13.25
C VAL A 168 7.58 7.59 11.96
N TYR A 169 8.31 8.70 12.07
CA TYR A 169 8.74 9.53 10.94
C TYR A 169 10.24 9.37 10.67
N SER A 170 10.66 8.15 10.35
CA SER A 170 12.05 7.86 10.02
C SER A 170 12.18 6.68 9.05
N ALA A 171 13.32 6.59 8.37
CA ALA A 171 13.65 5.46 7.51
C ALA A 171 13.85 4.15 8.31
N GLU A 172 14.29 4.27 9.55
CA GLU A 172 14.53 3.18 10.49
C GLU A 172 13.24 2.40 10.80
N LEU A 173 12.06 3.03 10.65
CA LEU A 173 10.77 2.31 10.81
C LEU A 173 10.64 1.18 9.80
N SER A 174 11.03 1.41 8.54
CA SER A 174 11.06 0.39 7.49
C SER A 174 12.23 -0.57 7.66
N GLU A 175 13.40 -0.09 8.08
CA GLU A 175 14.55 -0.95 8.36
C GLU A 175 14.21 -1.98 9.43
N PHE A 176 13.51 -1.57 10.50
CA PHE A 176 13.07 -2.46 11.56
C PHE A 176 12.19 -3.61 11.03
N VAL A 177 11.32 -3.34 10.04
CA VAL A 177 10.50 -4.39 9.39
C VAL A 177 11.38 -5.45 8.75
N PHE A 178 12.39 -5.06 7.98
CA PHE A 178 13.31 -6.00 7.33
C PHE A 178 14.17 -6.75 8.36
N ALA A 179 14.72 -6.04 9.33
CA ALA A 179 15.54 -6.64 10.39
C ALA A 179 14.74 -7.67 11.20
N ALA A 180 13.50 -7.35 11.57
CA ALA A 180 12.59 -8.28 12.22
C ALA A 180 12.31 -9.50 11.35
N GLY A 181 12.05 -9.29 10.05
CA GLY A 181 11.85 -10.38 9.09
C GLY A 181 13.02 -11.35 9.03
N VAL A 182 14.25 -10.85 8.94
CA VAL A 182 15.48 -11.65 8.98
C VAL A 182 15.61 -12.42 10.30
N LYS A 183 15.35 -11.78 11.45
CA LYS A 183 15.42 -12.44 12.76
C LYS A 183 14.39 -13.54 12.93
N LEU A 184 13.13 -13.30 12.51
CA LEU A 184 12.07 -14.31 12.54
C LEU A 184 12.38 -15.50 11.63
N MET A 185 13.03 -15.26 10.48
CA MET A 185 13.38 -16.28 9.52
C MET A 185 14.64 -17.07 9.91
N SER A 186 15.55 -16.48 10.69
CA SER A 186 16.84 -17.10 11.03
C SER A 186 16.76 -18.20 12.08
N ARG A 187 15.74 -18.19 12.95
CA ARG A 187 15.58 -19.15 14.06
C ARG A 187 14.12 -19.31 14.49
N PRO A 188 13.74 -20.44 15.09
CA PRO A 188 12.44 -20.60 15.71
C PRO A 188 12.20 -19.55 16.81
N ILE A 189 11.02 -18.99 16.86
CA ILE A 189 10.60 -18.02 17.87
C ILE A 189 9.56 -18.64 18.80
N GLY A 190 9.96 -18.88 20.04
CA GLY A 190 9.09 -19.51 21.04
C GLY A 190 8.50 -20.83 20.52
N GLN A 191 7.18 -20.95 20.55
CA GLN A 191 6.44 -22.12 20.07
C GLN A 191 6.08 -22.08 18.58
N HIS A 192 6.34 -20.97 17.88
CA HIS A 192 5.88 -20.79 16.50
C HIS A 192 6.79 -21.42 15.44
N GLY A 193 8.03 -21.80 15.77
CA GLY A 193 8.94 -22.30 14.76
C GLY A 193 9.43 -21.19 13.79
N ARG A 194 10.04 -21.61 12.67
CA ARG A 194 10.40 -20.73 11.57
C ARG A 194 9.16 -20.50 10.68
N PRO A 195 8.87 -19.27 10.22
CA PRO A 195 7.73 -19.03 9.35
C PRO A 195 7.79 -19.81 8.02
N ASP A 196 6.69 -20.48 7.67
CA ASP A 196 6.48 -21.03 6.32
C ASP A 196 6.17 -19.89 5.34
N VAL A 197 5.40 -18.89 5.82
CA VAL A 197 5.02 -17.71 5.04
C VAL A 197 5.21 -16.46 5.88
N MET A 198 5.79 -15.43 5.27
CA MET A 198 5.97 -14.13 5.90
C MET A 198 5.53 -13.00 4.96
N TYR A 199 4.84 -12.01 5.52
CA TYR A 199 4.49 -10.76 4.84
C TYR A 199 5.18 -9.60 5.53
N LEU A 200 5.95 -8.83 4.75
CA LEU A 200 6.65 -7.64 5.20
C LEU A 200 6.06 -6.42 4.49
N SER A 201 5.68 -5.37 5.23
CA SER A 201 5.14 -4.13 4.66
C SER A 201 5.83 -2.92 5.31
N THR A 202 6.47 -2.11 4.49
CA THR A 202 7.20 -0.91 4.92
C THR A 202 6.28 0.32 5.07
N THR A 203 6.86 1.50 5.16
CA THR A 203 6.19 2.81 5.05
C THR A 203 6.89 3.67 4.01
N ASP A 204 6.14 4.54 3.38
CA ASP A 204 6.53 5.43 2.28
C ASP A 204 7.19 6.75 2.73
N TYR A 205 7.64 6.83 3.98
CA TYR A 205 8.28 8.04 4.51
C TYR A 205 9.43 8.55 3.62
N VAL A 206 10.28 7.62 3.17
CA VAL A 206 11.41 7.96 2.28
C VAL A 206 10.92 8.43 0.92
N GLN A 207 9.90 7.76 0.36
CA GLN A 207 9.35 8.05 -0.97
C GLN A 207 8.64 9.41 -1.03
N HIS A 208 8.05 9.86 0.09
CA HIS A 208 7.50 11.21 0.19
C HIS A 208 8.57 12.31 0.19
N LYS A 209 9.79 12.03 0.68
CA LYS A 209 10.86 13.02 0.82
C LYS A 209 11.91 12.97 -0.28
N HIS A 210 12.17 11.80 -0.83
CA HIS A 210 13.29 11.54 -1.72
C HIS A 210 12.81 10.99 -3.06
N ALA A 211 13.10 11.69 -4.15
CA ALA A 211 12.82 11.23 -5.50
C ALA A 211 13.75 10.06 -5.88
N PRO A 212 13.37 9.24 -6.89
CA PRO A 212 14.26 8.21 -7.44
C PRO A 212 15.64 8.80 -7.82
N GLY A 213 16.71 8.06 -7.50
CA GLY A 213 18.09 8.44 -7.82
C GLY A 213 18.71 9.49 -6.90
N THR A 214 18.03 9.93 -5.84
CA THR A 214 18.61 10.79 -4.81
C THR A 214 19.33 9.95 -3.76
N GLU A 215 20.28 10.56 -3.04
CA GLU A 215 21.09 9.89 -2.02
C GLU A 215 20.23 9.22 -0.93
N GLY A 216 19.18 9.91 -0.46
CA GLY A 216 18.27 9.36 0.55
C GLY A 216 17.46 8.16 0.05
N ALA A 217 17.00 8.19 -1.21
CA ALA A 217 16.37 7.04 -1.84
C ALA A 217 17.37 5.89 -2.01
N ASP A 218 18.54 6.16 -2.58
CA ASP A 218 19.59 5.15 -2.78
C ASP A 218 20.03 4.48 -1.47
N ALA A 219 20.13 5.22 -0.38
CA ALA A 219 20.45 4.67 0.93
C ALA A 219 19.39 3.69 1.43
N PHE A 220 18.11 4.03 1.26
CA PHE A 220 16.98 3.15 1.63
C PHE A 220 17.00 1.85 0.79
N TYR A 221 17.12 1.96 -0.53
CA TYR A 221 17.11 0.78 -1.41
C TYR A 221 18.34 -0.11 -1.24
N ARG A 222 19.50 0.45 -0.93
CA ARG A 222 20.71 -0.30 -0.55
C ARG A 222 20.50 -1.09 0.75
N MET A 223 19.92 -0.47 1.76
CA MET A 223 19.57 -1.12 3.03
C MET A 223 18.64 -2.30 2.76
N MET A 224 17.54 -2.09 2.03
CA MET A 224 16.58 -3.12 1.65
C MET A 224 17.24 -4.29 0.90
N ASP A 225 18.09 -4.02 -0.08
CA ASP A 225 18.81 -5.02 -0.88
C ASP A 225 19.62 -5.96 0.01
N GLY A 226 20.31 -5.41 1.01
CA GLY A 226 21.10 -6.18 1.96
C GLY A 226 20.27 -7.15 2.80
N TYR A 227 19.08 -6.76 3.25
CA TYR A 227 18.18 -7.64 4.00
C TYR A 227 17.52 -8.69 3.11
N LEU A 228 17.11 -8.34 1.90
CA LEU A 228 16.54 -9.29 0.94
C LEU A 228 17.57 -10.36 0.53
N GLY A 229 18.82 -9.96 0.33
CA GLY A 229 19.92 -10.90 0.09
C GLY A 229 20.14 -11.90 1.25
N GLN A 230 19.97 -11.45 2.51
CA GLN A 230 20.03 -12.35 3.66
C GLN A 230 18.87 -13.36 3.67
N LEU A 231 17.64 -12.92 3.35
CA LEU A 231 16.49 -13.82 3.26
C LEU A 231 16.65 -14.84 2.12
N ASP A 232 17.17 -14.42 0.98
CA ASP A 232 17.46 -15.33 -0.15
C ASP A 232 18.52 -16.36 0.22
N ALA A 233 19.59 -15.96 0.90
CA ALA A 233 20.64 -16.86 1.39
C ALA A 233 20.11 -17.91 2.40
N MET A 234 18.99 -17.64 3.07
CA MET A 234 18.28 -18.61 3.91
C MET A 234 17.36 -19.55 3.14
N GLY A 235 17.35 -19.48 1.80
CA GLY A 235 16.55 -20.33 0.91
C GLY A 235 15.11 -19.87 0.74
N CYS A 236 14.78 -18.62 1.08
CA CYS A 236 13.42 -18.11 0.91
C CYS A 236 13.07 -17.89 -0.56
N VAL A 237 11.84 -18.22 -0.94
CA VAL A 237 11.20 -17.67 -2.13
C VAL A 237 10.75 -16.24 -1.78
N ILE A 238 11.22 -15.25 -2.52
CA ILE A 238 10.92 -13.84 -2.28
C ILE A 238 10.11 -13.30 -3.44
N ALA A 239 8.94 -12.72 -3.15
CA ALA A 239 8.19 -11.89 -4.10
C ALA A 239 8.13 -10.46 -3.57
N LEU A 240 8.71 -9.52 -4.32
CA LEU A 240 8.72 -8.09 -4.02
C LEU A 240 7.69 -7.39 -4.89
N THR A 241 6.83 -6.61 -4.26
CA THR A 241 5.89 -5.70 -4.93
C THR A 241 5.77 -4.39 -4.15
N ALA A 242 4.88 -3.52 -4.58
CA ALA A 242 4.49 -2.31 -3.84
C ALA A 242 2.97 -2.17 -3.80
N ASP A 243 2.50 -1.39 -2.87
CA ASP A 243 1.09 -1.02 -2.78
C ASP A 243 0.72 0.11 -3.75
N HIS A 244 1.66 1.01 -4.05
CA HIS A 244 1.53 2.07 -5.04
C HIS A 244 2.90 2.64 -5.42
N GLY A 245 2.91 3.51 -6.45
CA GLY A 245 4.03 4.38 -6.78
C GLY A 245 3.98 5.72 -6.04
N MET A 246 4.85 6.66 -6.44
CA MET A 246 4.97 7.98 -5.82
C MET A 246 5.44 9.01 -6.84
N ASN A 247 4.69 10.10 -7.01
CA ASN A 247 5.06 11.17 -7.95
C ASN A 247 5.23 12.53 -7.28
N ALA A 248 6.05 13.39 -7.89
CA ALA A 248 6.09 14.80 -7.54
C ALA A 248 4.75 15.46 -7.90
N LYS A 249 4.23 16.29 -7.00
CA LYS A 249 2.95 16.99 -7.10
C LYS A 249 3.18 18.50 -7.05
N THR A 250 4.01 18.97 -7.96
CA THR A 250 4.47 20.36 -8.00
C THR A 250 4.38 20.92 -9.40
N ARG A 251 4.16 22.22 -9.48
CA ARG A 251 4.28 23.02 -10.70
C ARG A 251 5.74 23.21 -11.08
N MET A 252 5.96 23.88 -12.20
CA MET A 252 7.32 24.19 -12.69
C MET A 252 8.14 25.09 -11.73
N ASP A 253 7.47 25.85 -10.88
CA ASP A 253 8.08 26.71 -9.85
C ASP A 253 8.33 25.96 -8.53
N ALA A 254 8.19 24.63 -8.53
CA ALA A 254 8.31 23.74 -7.38
C ALA A 254 7.25 23.95 -6.28
N GLN A 255 6.26 24.81 -6.49
CA GLN A 255 5.15 24.94 -5.55
C GLN A 255 4.17 23.77 -5.68
N PRO A 256 3.51 23.35 -4.61
CA PRO A 256 2.46 22.32 -4.66
C PRO A 256 1.37 22.67 -5.67
N ASP A 257 0.99 21.69 -6.49
CA ASP A 257 -0.11 21.82 -7.44
C ASP A 257 -1.37 21.16 -6.87
N VAL A 258 -2.26 21.97 -6.26
CA VAL A 258 -3.40 21.49 -5.48
C VAL A 258 -4.70 22.01 -6.05
N ILE A 259 -5.67 21.12 -6.28
CA ILE A 259 -7.07 21.45 -6.53
C ILE A 259 -7.84 21.29 -5.22
N TYR A 260 -8.25 22.38 -4.60
CA TYR A 260 -9.11 22.35 -3.41
C TYR A 260 -10.56 22.10 -3.82
N LEU A 261 -10.91 20.84 -4.01
CA LEU A 261 -12.15 20.42 -4.65
C LEU A 261 -13.41 20.83 -3.88
N GLN A 262 -13.37 20.88 -2.54
CA GLN A 262 -14.49 21.38 -1.74
C GLN A 262 -14.73 22.86 -1.99
N ASP A 263 -13.68 23.68 -2.04
CA ASP A 263 -13.81 25.11 -2.32
C ASP A 263 -14.38 25.36 -3.72
N VAL A 264 -13.97 24.56 -4.71
CA VAL A 264 -14.50 24.61 -6.08
C VAL A 264 -15.99 24.29 -6.09
N LEU A 265 -16.40 23.21 -5.41
CA LEU A 265 -17.80 22.78 -5.36
C LEU A 265 -18.68 23.75 -4.54
N ASP A 266 -18.18 24.27 -3.44
CA ASP A 266 -18.87 25.27 -2.65
C ASP A 266 -19.12 26.56 -3.44
N GLY A 267 -18.14 26.98 -4.28
CA GLY A 267 -18.30 28.11 -5.18
C GLY A 267 -19.31 27.86 -6.31
N TRP A 268 -19.54 26.61 -6.72
CA TRP A 268 -20.48 26.28 -7.79
C TRP A 268 -21.89 25.96 -7.33
N LEU A 269 -22.03 25.28 -6.20
CA LEU A 269 -23.26 24.68 -5.73
C LEU A 269 -23.82 25.34 -4.47
N GLY A 270 -23.03 26.20 -3.82
CA GLY A 270 -23.30 26.71 -2.48
C GLY A 270 -22.61 25.87 -1.40
N VAL A 271 -22.24 26.54 -0.31
CA VAL A 271 -21.50 25.95 0.82
C VAL A 271 -22.22 24.73 1.40
N ALA A 272 -21.46 23.65 1.64
CA ALA A 272 -21.93 22.40 2.22
C ALA A 272 -23.00 21.64 1.40
N THR A 273 -23.23 22.00 0.13
CA THR A 273 -24.13 21.24 -0.76
C THR A 273 -23.48 19.91 -1.18
N ALA A 274 -22.20 19.91 -1.47
CA ALA A 274 -21.41 18.69 -1.75
C ALA A 274 -20.49 18.37 -0.58
N ARG A 275 -20.10 17.10 -0.44
CA ARG A 275 -19.09 16.68 0.53
C ARG A 275 -17.97 15.95 -0.19
N VAL A 276 -16.77 16.49 -0.09
CA VAL A 276 -15.54 15.88 -0.62
C VAL A 276 -14.88 15.04 0.47
N ILE A 277 -14.60 13.79 0.17
CA ILE A 277 -13.82 12.87 1.03
C ILE A 277 -12.54 12.49 0.30
N LEU A 278 -11.43 12.66 1.01
CA LEU A 278 -10.12 12.19 0.57
C LEU A 278 -9.82 10.84 1.24
N PRO A 279 -9.87 9.70 0.52
CA PRO A 279 -9.58 8.39 1.11
C PRO A 279 -8.15 8.23 1.62
N ILE A 280 -7.23 9.15 1.27
CA ILE A 280 -5.87 9.23 1.84
C ILE A 280 -5.84 9.78 3.26
N THR A 281 -6.91 10.44 3.71
CA THR A 281 -6.92 11.13 5.00
C THR A 281 -6.51 10.19 6.13
N ASP A 282 -5.44 10.57 6.80
CA ASP A 282 -4.97 9.99 8.04
C ASP A 282 -4.57 11.15 8.97
N PRO A 283 -5.29 11.40 10.08
CA PRO A 283 -5.00 12.52 10.99
C PRO A 283 -3.63 12.42 11.67
N TYR A 284 -2.94 11.29 11.53
CA TYR A 284 -1.59 11.08 12.07
C TYR A 284 -0.48 11.32 11.03
N VAL A 285 -0.85 11.57 9.76
CA VAL A 285 0.12 11.79 8.68
C VAL A 285 -0.02 13.22 8.17
N VAL A 286 0.83 14.10 8.68
CA VAL A 286 0.77 15.55 8.37
C VAL A 286 1.82 16.00 7.36
N HIS A 287 2.84 15.18 7.08
CA HIS A 287 4.01 15.56 6.28
C HIS A 287 3.71 15.78 4.78
N HIS A 288 2.55 15.36 4.28
CA HIS A 288 2.09 15.65 2.91
C HIS A 288 0.72 16.36 2.91
N GLY A 289 0.32 16.97 4.03
CA GLY A 289 -0.93 17.71 4.16
C GLY A 289 -2.19 16.87 3.97
N ALA A 290 -2.12 15.53 4.05
CA ALA A 290 -3.19 14.59 3.72
C ALA A 290 -3.77 14.78 2.30
N LEU A 291 -2.93 15.18 1.34
CA LEU A 291 -3.27 15.40 -0.07
C LEU A 291 -2.96 14.16 -0.91
N GLY A 292 -3.83 13.82 -1.84
CA GLY A 292 -3.65 12.70 -2.76
C GLY A 292 -4.31 12.93 -4.10
N SER A 293 -4.14 12.00 -5.03
CA SER A 293 -4.66 12.13 -6.41
C SER A 293 -6.04 11.51 -6.62
N PHE A 294 -6.78 11.21 -5.55
CA PHE A 294 -8.10 10.58 -5.61
C PHE A 294 -9.04 11.16 -4.57
N ALA A 295 -10.24 11.50 -4.98
CA ALA A 295 -11.30 11.97 -4.08
C ALA A 295 -12.65 11.32 -4.44
N THR A 296 -13.54 11.22 -3.44
CA THR A 296 -14.95 10.90 -3.67
C THR A 296 -15.83 12.08 -3.26
N VAL A 297 -16.92 12.29 -4.00
CA VAL A 297 -17.86 13.38 -3.78
C VAL A 297 -19.24 12.82 -3.51
N TYR A 298 -19.85 13.20 -2.40
CA TYR A 298 -21.22 12.88 -2.03
C TYR A 298 -22.12 14.09 -2.33
N LEU A 299 -23.28 13.83 -2.94
CA LEU A 299 -24.16 14.86 -3.48
C LEU A 299 -25.61 14.64 -3.05
N PRO A 300 -26.44 15.72 -2.95
CA PRO A 300 -27.89 15.59 -2.83
C PRO A 300 -28.50 14.78 -3.99
N ALA A 301 -29.64 14.14 -3.72
CA ALA A 301 -30.27 13.25 -4.68
C ALA A 301 -30.80 13.98 -5.93
N ASP A 302 -31.20 15.21 -5.80
CA ASP A 302 -31.82 16.07 -6.82
C ASP A 302 -30.82 16.79 -7.73
N LEU A 303 -29.51 16.66 -7.47
CA LEU A 303 -28.49 17.35 -8.24
C LEU A 303 -28.19 16.65 -9.57
N ASP A 304 -28.05 17.43 -10.65
CA ASP A 304 -27.65 16.92 -11.97
C ASP A 304 -26.17 16.46 -11.97
N ARG A 305 -26.00 15.16 -11.75
CA ARG A 305 -24.64 14.54 -11.69
C ARG A 305 -23.93 14.56 -13.03
N ALA A 306 -24.67 14.49 -14.14
CA ALA A 306 -24.08 14.42 -15.49
C ALA A 306 -23.43 15.77 -15.85
N ALA A 307 -24.15 16.86 -15.61
CA ALA A 307 -23.61 18.21 -15.82
C ALA A 307 -22.40 18.48 -14.91
N LEU A 308 -22.46 18.03 -13.66
CA LEU A 308 -21.35 18.22 -12.72
C LEU A 308 -20.11 17.41 -13.12
N VAL A 309 -20.27 16.16 -13.59
CA VAL A 309 -19.17 15.33 -14.11
C VAL A 309 -18.47 16.04 -15.27
N GLN A 310 -19.24 16.57 -16.24
CA GLN A 310 -18.66 17.33 -17.37
C GLN A 310 -17.91 18.59 -16.91
N ARG A 311 -18.47 19.31 -15.96
CA ARG A 311 -17.84 20.54 -15.44
C ARG A 311 -16.56 20.26 -14.66
N LEU A 312 -16.53 19.19 -13.85
CA LEU A 312 -15.34 18.73 -13.13
C LEU A 312 -14.27 18.25 -14.09
N ALA A 313 -14.65 17.47 -15.12
CA ALA A 313 -13.72 16.95 -16.12
C ALA A 313 -13.04 18.05 -16.98
N ALA A 314 -13.62 19.25 -17.00
CA ALA A 314 -13.04 20.40 -17.70
C ALA A 314 -12.03 21.17 -16.82
N LEU A 315 -11.87 20.84 -15.55
CA LEU A 315 -10.85 21.47 -14.71
C LEU A 315 -9.44 21.02 -15.12
N LEU A 316 -8.53 21.97 -15.21
CA LEU A 316 -7.12 21.70 -15.45
C LEU A 316 -6.55 20.87 -14.28
N GLY A 317 -5.77 19.84 -14.57
CA GLY A 317 -5.17 18.94 -13.59
C GLY A 317 -6.07 17.77 -13.18
N ILE A 318 -7.26 17.62 -13.80
CA ILE A 318 -8.14 16.44 -13.61
C ILE A 318 -7.94 15.45 -14.77
N GLU A 319 -7.57 14.21 -14.43
CA GLU A 319 -7.40 13.09 -15.36
C GLU A 319 -8.73 12.38 -15.64
N ALA A 320 -9.54 12.15 -14.61
CA ALA A 320 -10.79 11.42 -14.75
C ALA A 320 -11.84 11.85 -13.74
N VAL A 321 -13.09 11.91 -14.20
CA VAL A 321 -14.27 12.08 -13.36
C VAL A 321 -15.28 11.00 -13.73
N LEU A 322 -15.66 10.18 -12.75
CA LEU A 322 -16.49 9.01 -12.95
C LEU A 322 -17.72 9.05 -12.03
N THR A 323 -18.87 8.62 -12.54
CA THR A 323 -20.01 8.31 -11.67
C THR A 323 -19.67 7.13 -10.75
N ARG A 324 -20.39 6.97 -9.64
CA ARG A 324 -20.24 5.83 -8.71
C ARG A 324 -20.21 4.48 -9.44
N ALA A 325 -21.15 4.25 -10.37
CA ALA A 325 -21.24 3.00 -11.11
C ALA A 325 -20.01 2.77 -12.00
N ALA A 326 -19.62 3.79 -12.77
CA ALA A 326 -18.44 3.71 -13.63
C ALA A 326 -17.13 3.55 -12.85
N ALA A 327 -17.01 4.20 -11.68
CA ALA A 327 -15.84 4.05 -10.81
C ALA A 327 -15.79 2.66 -10.16
N ALA A 328 -16.92 2.13 -9.70
CA ALA A 328 -17.03 0.80 -9.15
C ALA A 328 -16.63 -0.28 -10.18
N GLU A 329 -17.06 -0.13 -11.42
CA GLU A 329 -16.69 -1.04 -12.51
C GLU A 329 -15.20 -0.89 -12.90
N ARG A 330 -14.75 0.33 -13.22
CA ARG A 330 -13.41 0.59 -13.75
C ARG A 330 -12.31 0.27 -12.74
N PHE A 331 -12.53 0.59 -11.46
CA PHE A 331 -11.53 0.48 -10.39
C PHE A 331 -11.82 -0.66 -9.41
N GLU A 332 -12.83 -1.48 -9.68
CA GLU A 332 -13.21 -2.62 -8.83
C GLU A 332 -13.45 -2.18 -7.37
N LEU A 333 -14.21 -1.08 -7.19
CA LEU A 333 -14.50 -0.49 -5.88
C LEU A 333 -15.86 -0.97 -5.33
N PRO A 334 -16.02 -1.04 -3.99
CA PRO A 334 -17.32 -1.29 -3.37
C PRO A 334 -18.23 -0.06 -3.54
N ALA A 335 -19.25 -0.16 -4.39
CA ALA A 335 -20.12 0.95 -4.74
C ALA A 335 -20.83 1.61 -3.53
N ASP A 336 -21.06 0.84 -2.47
CA ASP A 336 -21.69 1.32 -1.22
C ASP A 336 -20.73 2.07 -0.29
N ARG A 337 -19.43 2.17 -0.63
CA ARG A 337 -18.39 2.81 0.18
C ARG A 337 -17.66 3.95 -0.53
N ILE A 338 -18.16 4.34 -1.69
CA ILE A 338 -17.65 5.49 -2.44
C ILE A 338 -18.76 6.51 -2.69
N GLY A 339 -18.37 7.76 -2.96
CA GLY A 339 -19.31 8.85 -3.22
C GLY A 339 -20.08 8.69 -4.54
N ASP A 340 -20.93 9.65 -4.85
CA ASP A 340 -21.70 9.70 -6.11
C ASP A 340 -20.81 9.92 -7.33
N ILE A 341 -19.69 10.63 -7.12
CA ILE A 341 -18.66 10.91 -8.13
C ILE A 341 -17.30 10.58 -7.55
N VAL A 342 -16.43 10.01 -8.38
CA VAL A 342 -14.99 9.84 -8.12
C VAL A 342 -14.22 10.78 -9.03
N VAL A 343 -13.24 11.47 -8.45
CA VAL A 343 -12.35 12.42 -9.14
C VAL A 343 -10.91 11.95 -8.98
N VAL A 344 -10.18 11.86 -10.08
CA VAL A 344 -8.76 11.50 -10.12
C VAL A 344 -7.98 12.64 -10.78
N SER A 345 -6.91 13.10 -10.14
CA SER A 345 -6.06 14.14 -10.70
C SER A 345 -4.96 13.59 -11.60
N GLU A 346 -4.41 14.46 -12.44
CA GLU A 346 -3.23 14.19 -13.26
C GLU A 346 -1.98 13.92 -12.42
N ARG A 347 -0.95 13.41 -13.06
CA ARG A 347 0.32 12.98 -12.44
C ARG A 347 0.94 14.02 -11.51
N SER A 348 0.97 15.29 -11.90
CA SER A 348 1.64 16.37 -11.15
C SER A 348 0.73 17.11 -10.15
N THR A 349 -0.55 16.76 -10.10
CA THR A 349 -1.58 17.46 -9.32
C THR A 349 -2.10 16.59 -8.19
N VAL A 350 -2.46 17.19 -7.07
CA VAL A 350 -3.20 16.56 -5.97
C VAL A 350 -4.55 17.23 -5.74
N ILE A 351 -5.44 16.52 -5.08
CA ILE A 351 -6.75 16.99 -4.66
C ILE A 351 -6.73 17.20 -3.14
N GLY A 352 -7.17 18.38 -2.71
CA GLY A 352 -7.48 18.71 -1.32
C GLY A 352 -8.98 18.89 -1.13
N THR A 353 -9.42 18.99 0.13
CA THR A 353 -10.78 19.43 0.47
C THR A 353 -10.88 20.94 0.34
N ALA A 354 -10.86 21.68 1.44
CA ALA A 354 -10.78 23.15 1.46
C ALA A 354 -9.36 23.59 1.80
N ALA A 355 -8.87 24.69 1.23
CA ALA A 355 -7.51 25.18 1.46
C ALA A 355 -7.18 25.37 2.95
N ALA A 356 -8.15 25.84 3.73
CA ALA A 356 -8.00 26.05 5.18
C ALA A 356 -7.80 24.75 5.99
N ARG A 357 -7.99 23.56 5.39
CA ARG A 357 -7.85 22.26 6.05
C ARG A 357 -6.52 21.58 5.80
N HIS A 358 -5.68 22.13 4.94
CA HIS A 358 -4.40 21.53 4.54
C HIS A 358 -3.27 22.49 4.85
N ASP A 359 -2.52 22.21 5.92
CA ASP A 359 -1.32 22.97 6.27
C ASP A 359 -0.14 22.45 5.46
N LEU A 360 0.36 23.26 4.54
CA LEU A 360 1.53 22.96 3.71
C LEU A 360 2.80 23.64 4.21
N THR A 361 2.73 24.41 5.31
CA THR A 361 3.88 25.15 5.86
C THR A 361 4.95 24.22 6.45
N ALA A 362 4.56 22.99 6.81
CA ALA A 362 5.46 21.97 7.34
C ALA A 362 6.20 21.16 6.25
N LEU A 363 5.98 21.45 4.97
CA LEU A 363 6.71 20.78 3.89
C LEU A 363 8.19 21.22 3.91
N ASP A 364 9.07 20.26 4.18
CA ASP A 364 10.52 20.43 4.17
C ASP A 364 11.19 19.94 2.86
N ALA A 365 10.39 19.41 1.92
CA ALA A 365 10.76 18.94 0.60
C ALA A 365 9.63 19.22 -0.40
N PRO A 366 9.89 19.21 -1.71
CA PRO A 366 8.83 19.30 -2.72
C PRO A 366 7.76 18.24 -2.50
N LEU A 367 6.48 18.63 -2.59
CA LEU A 367 5.36 17.73 -2.34
C LEU A 367 5.42 16.51 -3.27
N ARG A 368 5.41 15.33 -2.67
CA ARG A 368 5.27 14.04 -3.35
C ARG A 368 4.08 13.32 -2.75
N SER A 369 3.24 12.72 -3.60
CA SER A 369 2.05 12.00 -3.16
C SER A 369 1.60 10.97 -4.21
N HIS A 370 0.50 10.30 -3.92
CA HIS A 370 -0.02 9.16 -4.67
C HIS A 370 -1.56 9.13 -4.63
N GLY A 371 -2.19 8.08 -5.14
CA GLY A 371 -3.64 7.87 -5.09
C GLY A 371 -4.29 7.73 -6.46
N GLY A 372 -3.66 8.23 -7.50
CA GLY A 372 -4.17 8.25 -8.87
C GLY A 372 -3.72 7.07 -9.73
N VAL A 373 -4.09 7.14 -11.00
CA VAL A 373 -3.71 6.14 -12.02
C VAL A 373 -2.22 6.25 -12.35
N SER A 374 -1.63 7.43 -12.24
CA SER A 374 -0.20 7.66 -12.48
C SER A 374 0.72 6.94 -11.49
N GLU A 375 0.22 6.57 -10.31
CA GLU A 375 0.94 5.80 -9.29
C GLU A 375 0.55 4.31 -9.28
N GLN A 376 -0.19 3.84 -10.31
CA GLN A 376 -0.70 2.46 -10.37
C GLN A 376 0.38 1.43 -10.68
N ARG A 377 1.41 1.79 -11.45
CA ARG A 377 2.44 0.85 -11.89
C ARG A 377 3.46 0.62 -10.78
N VAL A 378 3.63 -0.65 -10.42
CA VAL A 378 4.50 -1.10 -9.33
C VAL A 378 5.36 -2.29 -9.77
N PRO A 379 6.52 -2.54 -9.12
CA PRO A 379 7.30 -3.73 -9.41
C PRO A 379 6.56 -5.00 -8.96
N LEU A 380 6.83 -6.11 -9.65
CA LEU A 380 6.46 -7.46 -9.23
C LEU A 380 7.61 -8.40 -9.59
N ILE A 381 8.52 -8.61 -8.63
CA ILE A 381 9.82 -9.24 -8.86
C ILE A 381 9.96 -10.46 -7.95
N LEU A 382 10.39 -11.58 -8.51
CA LEU A 382 10.65 -12.81 -7.76
C LEU A 382 12.10 -13.26 -7.94
N ASN A 383 12.72 -13.72 -6.85
CA ASN A 383 14.08 -14.28 -6.88
C ASN A 383 14.15 -15.70 -7.48
N ARG A 384 13.07 -16.17 -8.07
CA ARG A 384 13.00 -17.45 -8.80
C ARG A 384 12.53 -17.21 -10.22
N ARG A 385 13.11 -17.97 -11.15
CA ARG A 385 12.70 -17.94 -12.55
C ARG A 385 11.38 -18.69 -12.70
N ILE A 386 10.38 -18.04 -13.26
CA ILE A 386 9.11 -18.65 -13.64
C ILE A 386 9.05 -18.72 -15.17
N ASN A 387 8.81 -19.90 -15.71
CA ASN A 387 8.67 -20.12 -17.15
C ASN A 387 7.20 -20.18 -17.54
N GLY A 388 6.89 -19.81 -18.79
CA GLY A 388 5.54 -19.96 -19.35
C GLY A 388 4.52 -18.95 -18.85
N LEU A 389 4.96 -17.82 -18.26
CA LEU A 389 4.06 -16.72 -17.96
C LEU A 389 3.51 -16.10 -19.23
N ASP A 390 2.19 -15.81 -19.25
CA ASP A 390 1.57 -15.12 -20.37
C ASP A 390 2.06 -13.66 -20.42
N PRO A 391 2.74 -13.24 -21.49
CA PRO A 391 3.25 -11.88 -21.62
C PRO A 391 2.15 -10.84 -21.83
N GLN A 392 0.93 -11.25 -22.19
CA GLN A 392 -0.21 -10.37 -22.37
C GLN A 392 -1.08 -10.24 -21.12
N ARG A 393 -0.84 -11.05 -20.09
CA ARG A 393 -1.59 -10.98 -18.83
C ARG A 393 -1.31 -9.65 -18.14
N ARG A 394 -2.38 -8.94 -17.78
CA ARG A 394 -2.32 -7.80 -16.89
C ARG A 394 -2.02 -8.30 -15.47
N TRP A 395 -0.80 -8.12 -15.03
CA TRP A 395 -0.39 -8.48 -13.68
C TRP A 395 -0.90 -7.46 -12.68
N ARG A 396 -1.27 -7.94 -11.50
CA ARG A 396 -1.70 -7.13 -10.38
C ARG A 396 -0.75 -7.33 -9.20
N ASN A 397 -0.56 -6.31 -8.36
CA ASN A 397 0.28 -6.46 -7.16
C ASN A 397 -0.21 -7.60 -6.25
N PHE A 398 -1.51 -7.88 -6.25
CA PHE A 398 -2.09 -8.99 -5.50
C PHE A 398 -1.94 -10.37 -6.17
N ASP A 399 -1.21 -10.46 -7.28
CA ASP A 399 -0.73 -11.74 -7.82
C ASP A 399 0.57 -12.20 -7.14
N ALA A 400 1.18 -11.41 -6.25
CA ALA A 400 2.46 -11.72 -5.62
C ALA A 400 2.45 -13.07 -4.90
N PHE A 401 1.42 -13.36 -4.09
CA PHE A 401 1.28 -14.68 -3.43
C PHE A 401 0.99 -15.80 -4.42
N ASP A 402 0.21 -15.55 -5.46
CA ASP A 402 -0.07 -16.54 -6.51
C ASP A 402 1.23 -16.98 -7.21
N LEU A 403 2.02 -16.00 -7.64
CA LEU A 403 3.32 -16.28 -8.28
C LEU A 403 4.28 -17.00 -7.32
N ALA A 404 4.39 -16.53 -6.08
CA ALA A 404 5.30 -17.08 -5.10
C ALA A 404 4.93 -18.51 -4.68
N LEU A 405 3.65 -18.81 -4.48
CA LEU A 405 3.19 -20.10 -3.95
C LEU A 405 2.88 -21.13 -5.05
N ASN A 406 2.37 -20.68 -6.19
CA ASN A 406 1.92 -21.60 -7.24
C ASN A 406 2.95 -21.83 -8.34
N HIS A 407 3.89 -20.90 -8.57
CA HIS A 407 4.76 -20.93 -9.74
C HIS A 407 6.25 -20.90 -9.42
N ALA A 408 6.66 -20.34 -8.28
CA ALA A 408 8.07 -20.11 -7.92
C ALA A 408 8.63 -21.13 -6.89
N GLN A 409 7.92 -22.20 -6.59
CA GLN A 409 8.30 -23.22 -5.59
C GLN A 409 9.23 -24.29 -6.16
#